data_5eb0d23bd570fbbf2ee82a0aaf7c1271
#
_entry.id   5eb0d23bd570fbbf2ee82a0aaf7c1271
#
_cell.length_a   1.000
_cell.length_b   1.000
_cell.length_c   1.000
_cell.angle_alpha   90.00
_cell.angle_beta   90.00
_cell.angle_gamma   90.00
#
_symmetry.space_group_name_H-M   'P 1'
#
loop_
_entity.id
_entity.type
_entity.pdbx_description
1 polymer ?
#
loop_
_entity_poly.entity_id
_entity_poly.type
_entity_poly.pdbx_seq_one_letter_code
_entity_poly.pdbx_strand_id
1 'polypeptide(L)'
;MKRGAYIFVCFVLTACMGSGVSEEDLLQSINSTPMVYTVECMAQTCVVERSDLLSSLLGQRTAIIPVQANIKAGVNLSKINNVRIAEGKAYITLPPPTIEIESTKVLNDQIVTSVGPLRADFSADELTEIANKGRNAIEEKLNDYGLIDPAQDQAEVIIANIVRKMGLEPVFERRSVYENQELIRFVTTNQ
;
A
#
# COMPACT_ATOMS: atom_id res chain seq x y z
N MET A 1 58.57 33.86 55.66
CA MET A 1 58.13 32.59 55.09
C MET A 1 56.61 32.58 55.03
N LYS A 2 56.00 32.92 53.86
CA LYS A 2 54.53 32.95 53.65
C LYS A 2 54.26 31.93 52.56
N ARG A 3 53.56 30.83 52.93
CA ARG A 3 53.11 29.81 52.02
C ARG A 3 51.75 30.26 51.44
N GLY A 4 51.71 30.57 50.14
CA GLY A 4 50.48 30.84 49.42
C GLY A 4 49.89 29.50 48.87
N ALA A 5 48.71 29.17 49.35
CA ALA A 5 47.96 28.04 48.86
C ALA A 5 47.16 28.46 47.59
N TYR A 6 47.52 27.93 46.40
CA TYR A 6 46.74 28.11 45.19
C TYR A 6 45.66 27.07 45.17
N ILE A 7 44.40 27.49 45.35
CA ILE A 7 43.22 26.67 45.15
C ILE A 7 42.94 26.67 43.63
N PHE A 8 43.22 25.56 43.00
CA PHE A 8 42.90 25.31 41.60
C PHE A 8 41.41 24.86 41.49
N VAL A 9 40.54 25.82 41.21
CA VAL A 9 39.14 25.54 40.95
C VAL A 9 39.03 24.99 39.53
N CYS A 10 39.00 23.67 39.41
CA CYS A 10 38.62 22.98 38.14
C CYS A 10 37.13 23.21 37.87
N PHE A 11 36.84 24.19 37.03
CA PHE A 11 35.51 24.35 36.45
C PHE A 11 35.32 23.28 35.38
N VAL A 12 34.74 22.13 35.74
CA VAL A 12 34.31 21.13 34.78
C VAL A 12 33.06 21.67 34.11
N LEU A 13 33.25 22.33 32.96
CA LEU A 13 32.19 22.60 32.00
C LEU A 13 31.76 21.27 31.39
N THR A 14 30.81 20.60 32.01
CA THR A 14 30.02 19.57 31.34
C THR A 14 29.20 20.27 30.28
N ALA A 15 29.78 20.45 29.12
CA ALA A 15 29.02 20.72 27.89
C ALA A 15 28.13 19.49 27.61
N CYS A 16 26.90 19.53 28.11
CA CYS A 16 25.83 18.69 27.56
C CYS A 16 25.62 19.15 26.11
N MET A 17 26.44 18.63 25.20
CA MET A 17 26.09 18.59 23.79
C MET A 17 24.98 17.54 23.66
N GLY A 18 23.78 17.90 24.06
CA GLY A 18 22.59 17.21 23.61
C GLY A 18 22.42 17.52 22.13
N SER A 19 23.02 16.70 21.25
CA SER A 19 22.60 16.63 19.87
C SER A 19 21.22 15.97 19.87
N GLY A 20 20.22 16.73 20.27
CA GLY A 20 18.82 16.32 20.17
C GLY A 20 18.51 16.12 18.69
N VAL A 21 18.05 14.92 18.31
CA VAL A 21 17.50 14.65 16.99
C VAL A 21 16.41 15.68 16.71
N SER A 22 16.54 16.41 15.59
CA SER A 22 15.51 17.36 15.20
C SER A 22 14.36 16.66 14.47
N GLU A 23 13.18 17.28 14.46
CA GLU A 23 12.03 16.80 13.70
C GLU A 23 12.35 16.75 12.20
N GLU A 24 13.16 17.69 11.71
CA GLU A 24 13.61 17.74 10.31
C GLU A 24 14.53 16.57 9.95
N ASP A 25 15.49 16.22 10.82
CA ASP A 25 16.39 15.08 10.61
C ASP A 25 15.60 13.77 10.56
N LEU A 26 14.61 13.63 11.42
CA LEU A 26 13.74 12.46 11.43
C LEU A 26 12.87 12.38 10.17
N LEU A 27 12.25 13.49 9.76
CA LEU A 27 11.48 13.56 8.52
C LEU A 27 12.34 13.23 7.30
N GLN A 28 13.55 13.78 7.22
CA GLN A 28 14.47 13.48 6.13
C GLN A 28 14.86 12.01 6.10
N SER A 29 15.10 11.40 7.25
CA SER A 29 15.43 9.99 7.37
C SER A 29 14.28 9.09 6.92
N ILE A 30 13.04 9.41 7.31
CA ILE A 30 11.84 8.69 6.88
C ILE A 30 11.60 8.87 5.37
N ASN A 31 11.66 10.10 4.89
CA ASN A 31 11.39 10.45 3.49
C ASN A 31 12.48 10.00 2.52
N SER A 32 13.63 9.53 3.01
CA SER A 32 14.68 8.95 2.16
C SER A 32 14.22 7.72 1.39
N THR A 33 13.15 7.06 1.86
CA THR A 33 12.47 5.95 1.18
C THR A 33 11.03 6.35 0.90
N PRO A 34 10.75 6.96 -0.26
CA PRO A 34 9.47 7.64 -0.50
C PRO A 34 8.27 6.69 -0.54
N MET A 35 8.45 5.48 -1.08
CA MET A 35 7.38 4.48 -1.16
C MET A 35 7.88 3.15 -0.62
N VAL A 36 7.14 2.57 0.32
CA VAL A 36 7.45 1.27 0.90
C VAL A 36 6.29 0.32 0.60
N TYR A 37 6.52 -0.58 -0.34
CA TYR A 37 5.62 -1.71 -0.56
C TYR A 37 5.91 -2.76 0.49
N THR A 38 4.92 -3.08 1.28
CA THR A 38 5.08 -3.92 2.48
C THR A 38 4.35 -5.25 2.36
N VAL A 39 3.36 -5.33 1.49
CA VAL A 39 2.56 -6.54 1.26
C VAL A 39 2.40 -6.77 -0.23
N GLU A 40 2.56 -8.02 -0.65
CA GLU A 40 2.30 -8.47 -2.01
C GLU A 40 1.33 -9.64 -1.95
N CYS A 41 0.37 -9.67 -2.87
CA CYS A 41 -0.50 -10.82 -3.05
C CYS A 41 -0.76 -11.11 -4.52
N MET A 42 -1.19 -12.34 -4.78
CA MET A 42 -1.59 -12.78 -6.11
C MET A 42 -3.09 -13.04 -6.09
N ALA A 43 -3.83 -12.29 -6.91
CA ALA A 43 -5.25 -12.51 -7.14
C ALA A 43 -5.46 -13.24 -8.46
N GLN A 44 -6.43 -14.13 -8.50
CA GLN A 44 -6.84 -14.82 -9.70
C GLN A 44 -8.36 -14.81 -9.82
N THR A 45 -8.85 -14.56 -11.03
CA THR A 45 -10.27 -14.67 -11.36
C THR A 45 -10.45 -15.42 -12.67
N CYS A 46 -11.61 -16.01 -12.85
CA CYS A 46 -11.99 -16.63 -14.11
C CYS A 46 -13.20 -15.89 -14.68
N VAL A 47 -13.07 -15.39 -15.89
CA VAL A 47 -14.19 -14.82 -16.63
C VAL A 47 -14.84 -15.89 -17.46
N VAL A 48 -16.15 -16.06 -17.28
CA VAL A 48 -16.96 -16.98 -18.08
C VAL A 48 -17.88 -16.15 -18.97
N GLU A 49 -17.58 -16.13 -20.26
CA GLU A 49 -18.42 -15.46 -21.25
C GLU A 49 -19.26 -16.48 -21.97
N ARG A 50 -20.57 -16.22 -22.04
CA ARG A 50 -21.52 -17.04 -22.78
C ARG A 50 -22.25 -16.19 -23.79
N SER A 51 -22.29 -16.64 -25.03
CA SER A 51 -23.09 -15.99 -26.05
C SER A 51 -24.30 -16.88 -26.40
N ASP A 52 -25.47 -16.44 -25.94
CA ASP A 52 -26.73 -17.17 -26.15
C ASP A 52 -27.52 -16.67 -27.35
N LEU A 53 -27.03 -15.65 -28.06
CA LEU A 53 -27.67 -15.12 -29.26
C LEU A 53 -27.78 -16.25 -30.31
N LEU A 54 -29.00 -16.60 -30.67
CA LEU A 54 -29.30 -17.69 -31.62
C LEU A 54 -28.81 -19.08 -31.17
N SER A 55 -28.63 -19.31 -29.87
CA SER A 55 -28.15 -20.57 -29.31
C SER A 55 -28.99 -21.79 -29.71
N SER A 56 -30.29 -21.59 -29.89
CA SER A 56 -31.23 -22.64 -30.34
C SER A 56 -31.02 -23.09 -31.77
N LEU A 57 -30.43 -22.25 -32.62
CA LEU A 57 -30.20 -22.54 -34.03
C LEU A 57 -28.75 -22.86 -34.35
N LEU A 58 -27.80 -22.17 -33.76
CA LEU A 58 -26.38 -22.23 -34.13
C LEU A 58 -25.50 -22.88 -33.05
N GLY A 59 -26.06 -23.18 -31.87
CA GLY A 59 -25.32 -23.69 -30.74
C GLY A 59 -24.75 -22.58 -29.87
N GLN A 60 -24.27 -22.96 -28.70
CA GLN A 60 -23.72 -22.08 -27.65
C GLN A 60 -22.23 -21.80 -27.88
N ARG A 61 -21.77 -20.61 -27.56
CA ARG A 61 -20.33 -20.29 -27.44
C ARG A 61 -20.02 -19.97 -25.97
N THR A 62 -18.99 -20.59 -25.44
CA THR A 62 -18.51 -20.34 -24.11
C THR A 62 -17.00 -20.16 -24.11
N ALA A 63 -16.50 -19.15 -23.49
CA ALA A 63 -15.07 -18.95 -23.20
C ALA A 63 -14.85 -18.81 -21.71
N ILE A 64 -13.85 -19.51 -21.18
CA ILE A 64 -13.38 -19.39 -19.80
C ILE A 64 -11.94 -18.88 -19.87
N ILE A 65 -11.72 -17.70 -19.37
CA ILE A 65 -10.42 -17.04 -19.41
C ILE A 65 -9.96 -16.73 -17.99
N PRO A 66 -8.94 -17.44 -17.49
CA PRO A 66 -8.34 -17.13 -16.20
C PRO A 66 -7.39 -15.95 -16.33
N VAL A 67 -7.57 -14.96 -15.43
CA VAL A 67 -6.75 -13.75 -15.33
C VAL A 67 -6.12 -13.72 -13.93
N GLN A 68 -4.81 -13.54 -13.90
CA GLN A 68 -4.02 -13.40 -12.68
C GLN A 68 -3.50 -11.97 -12.59
N ALA A 69 -3.49 -11.40 -11.38
CA ALA A 69 -2.90 -10.11 -11.09
C ALA A 69 -1.95 -10.21 -9.89
N ASN A 70 -0.80 -9.56 -9.99
CA ASN A 70 0.06 -9.29 -8.86
C ASN A 70 -0.32 -7.93 -8.29
N ILE A 71 -0.62 -7.91 -7.00
CA ILE A 71 -1.12 -6.74 -6.29
C ILE A 71 -0.11 -6.41 -5.20
N LYS A 72 0.22 -5.12 -5.09
CA LYS A 72 1.08 -4.57 -4.03
C LYS A 72 0.31 -3.59 -3.19
N ALA A 73 0.52 -3.64 -1.89
CA ALA A 73 0.05 -2.63 -0.96
C ALA A 73 1.22 -2.02 -0.21
N GLY A 74 1.17 -0.72 0.02
CA GLY A 74 2.26 -0.01 0.69
C GLY A 74 1.87 1.38 1.13
N VAL A 75 2.79 2.02 1.87
CA VAL A 75 2.61 3.37 2.41
C VAL A 75 3.59 4.33 1.74
N ASN A 76 3.06 5.45 1.28
CA ASN A 76 3.89 6.53 0.73
C ASN A 76 4.41 7.40 1.88
N LEU A 77 5.67 7.17 2.27
CA LEU A 77 6.30 7.87 3.38
C LEU A 77 6.56 9.34 3.07
N SER A 78 6.70 9.74 1.80
CA SER A 78 6.88 11.15 1.43
C SER A 78 5.65 12.03 1.73
N LYS A 79 4.51 11.42 2.04
CA LYS A 79 3.30 12.12 2.49
C LYS A 79 3.30 12.36 4.00
N ILE A 80 4.28 11.85 4.75
CA ILE A 80 4.49 12.18 6.15
C ILE A 80 5.10 13.57 6.20
N ASN A 81 4.32 14.54 6.60
CA ASN A 81 4.70 15.95 6.63
C ASN A 81 4.72 16.52 8.05
N ASN A 82 4.32 15.75 9.03
CA ASN A 82 4.27 16.18 10.41
C ASN A 82 4.76 15.06 11.34
N VAL A 83 5.85 15.36 12.04
CA VAL A 83 6.42 14.52 13.10
C VAL A 83 6.66 15.45 14.28
N ARG A 84 6.26 15.03 15.47
CA ARG A 84 6.48 15.77 16.70
C ARG A 84 7.36 14.96 17.64
N ILE A 85 8.43 15.59 18.14
CA ILE A 85 9.31 14.99 19.14
C ILE A 85 9.03 15.62 20.49
N ALA A 86 8.67 14.82 21.49
CA ALA A 86 8.47 15.25 22.87
C ALA A 86 8.87 14.12 23.82
N GLU A 87 9.57 14.46 24.90
CA GLU A 87 9.92 13.54 25.97
C GLU A 87 10.62 12.24 25.50
N GLY A 88 11.50 12.34 24.49
CA GLY A 88 12.18 11.18 23.91
C GLY A 88 11.30 10.30 23.03
N LYS A 89 10.08 10.73 22.70
CA LYS A 89 9.14 10.06 21.84
C LYS A 89 8.95 10.81 20.53
N ALA A 90 8.81 10.05 19.43
CA ALA A 90 8.45 10.56 18.12
C ALA A 90 7.00 10.19 17.81
N TYR A 91 6.14 11.19 17.74
CA TYR A 91 4.73 11.04 17.35
C TYR A 91 4.62 11.18 15.85
N ILE A 92 4.13 10.16 15.18
CA ILE A 92 4.10 10.07 13.73
C ILE A 92 2.69 9.68 13.28
N THR A 93 2.10 10.49 12.40
CA THR A 93 0.83 10.17 11.74
C THR A 93 1.12 9.54 10.39
N LEU A 94 0.75 8.27 10.21
CA LEU A 94 0.92 7.57 8.95
C LEU A 94 -0.16 7.95 7.95
N PRO A 95 0.20 8.15 6.67
CA PRO A 95 -0.79 8.24 5.60
C PRO A 95 -1.43 6.86 5.37
N PRO A 96 -2.66 6.83 4.82
CA PRO A 96 -3.32 5.56 4.50
C PRO A 96 -2.52 4.79 3.46
N PRO A 97 -2.45 3.45 3.55
CA PRO A 97 -1.87 2.61 2.53
C PRO A 97 -2.57 2.75 1.19
N THR A 98 -1.83 2.54 0.11
CA THR A 98 -2.35 2.46 -1.25
C THR A 98 -2.18 1.05 -1.77
N ILE A 99 -3.15 0.59 -2.57
CA ILE A 99 -3.13 -0.72 -3.22
C ILE A 99 -3.02 -0.48 -4.72
N GLU A 100 -2.10 -1.19 -5.37
CA GLU A 100 -1.84 -1.07 -6.81
C GLU A 100 -1.74 -2.44 -7.46
N ILE A 101 -2.25 -2.56 -8.69
CA ILE A 101 -1.99 -3.72 -9.52
C ILE A 101 -0.66 -3.50 -10.24
N GLU A 102 0.37 -4.28 -9.88
CA GLU A 102 1.68 -4.21 -10.51
C GLU A 102 1.65 -4.79 -11.93
N SER A 103 0.99 -5.92 -12.08
CA SER A 103 0.91 -6.60 -13.37
C SER A 103 -0.34 -7.48 -13.47
N THR A 104 -0.81 -7.67 -14.70
CA THR A 104 -1.87 -8.63 -15.00
C THR A 104 -1.40 -9.59 -16.09
N LYS A 105 -1.77 -10.86 -15.97
CA LYS A 105 -1.44 -11.92 -16.91
C LYS A 105 -2.66 -12.76 -17.22
N VAL A 106 -2.91 -12.98 -18.49
CA VAL A 106 -3.86 -14.02 -18.94
C VAL A 106 -3.13 -15.35 -18.97
N LEU A 107 -3.70 -16.37 -18.37
CA LEU A 107 -3.14 -17.72 -18.38
C LEU A 107 -3.59 -18.42 -19.67
N ASN A 108 -2.90 -18.13 -20.77
CA ASN A 108 -3.29 -18.55 -22.12
C ASN A 108 -3.35 -20.07 -22.28
N ASP A 109 -2.52 -20.80 -21.55
CA ASP A 109 -2.49 -22.27 -21.50
C ASP A 109 -3.70 -22.89 -20.78
N GLN A 110 -4.48 -22.08 -20.09
CA GLN A 110 -5.66 -22.49 -19.33
C GLN A 110 -6.96 -21.91 -19.91
N ILE A 111 -6.90 -21.25 -21.05
CA ILE A 111 -8.10 -20.78 -21.75
C ILE A 111 -8.86 -22.00 -22.26
N VAL A 112 -10.14 -22.05 -21.91
CA VAL A 112 -11.06 -23.09 -22.42
C VAL A 112 -12.14 -22.44 -23.26
N THR A 113 -12.26 -22.85 -24.51
CA THR A 113 -13.35 -22.44 -25.40
C THR A 113 -14.18 -23.61 -25.81
N SER A 114 -15.48 -23.42 -25.89
CA SER A 114 -16.43 -24.39 -26.45
C SER A 114 -17.34 -23.65 -27.42
N VAL A 115 -17.37 -24.12 -28.65
CA VAL A 115 -18.08 -23.47 -29.75
C VAL A 115 -19.00 -24.49 -30.46
N GLY A 116 -20.25 -24.11 -30.61
CA GLY A 116 -21.21 -24.95 -31.33
C GLY A 116 -20.85 -25.14 -32.82
N PRO A 117 -21.31 -26.20 -33.45
CA PRO A 117 -20.84 -26.65 -34.77
C PRO A 117 -21.13 -25.67 -35.92
N LEU A 118 -22.05 -24.73 -35.71
CA LEU A 118 -22.45 -23.74 -36.74
C LEU A 118 -21.99 -22.31 -36.36
N ARG A 119 -21.05 -22.16 -35.41
CA ARG A 119 -20.55 -20.87 -34.97
C ARG A 119 -19.06 -20.74 -35.25
N ALA A 120 -18.64 -19.50 -35.50
CA ALA A 120 -17.21 -19.15 -35.59
C ALA A 120 -16.54 -19.20 -34.23
N ASP A 121 -15.27 -19.54 -34.18
CA ASP A 121 -14.43 -19.47 -33.01
C ASP A 121 -14.33 -18.02 -32.45
N PHE A 122 -13.88 -17.90 -31.22
CA PHE A 122 -13.58 -16.60 -30.65
C PHE A 122 -12.39 -15.96 -31.37
N SER A 123 -12.54 -14.71 -31.79
CA SER A 123 -11.43 -13.92 -32.31
C SER A 123 -10.47 -13.51 -31.22
N ALA A 124 -9.26 -13.12 -31.58
CA ALA A 124 -8.28 -12.59 -30.62
C ALA A 124 -8.79 -11.33 -29.89
N ASP A 125 -9.52 -10.48 -30.59
CA ASP A 125 -10.10 -9.27 -30.02
C ASP A 125 -11.18 -9.59 -28.98
N GLU A 126 -12.06 -10.55 -29.26
CA GLU A 126 -13.08 -11.02 -28.31
C GLU A 126 -12.43 -11.60 -27.04
N LEU A 127 -11.39 -12.43 -27.18
CA LEU A 127 -10.68 -13.00 -26.04
C LEU A 127 -9.99 -11.91 -25.21
N THR A 128 -9.44 -10.89 -25.87
CA THR A 128 -8.83 -9.73 -25.19
C THR A 128 -9.87 -8.93 -24.43
N GLU A 129 -11.04 -8.69 -25.00
CA GLU A 129 -12.14 -7.99 -24.32
C GLU A 129 -12.59 -8.76 -23.06
N ILE A 130 -12.74 -10.08 -23.17
CA ILE A 130 -13.10 -10.92 -22.03
C ILE A 130 -12.02 -10.89 -20.96
N ALA A 131 -10.74 -10.92 -21.34
CA ALA A 131 -9.63 -10.82 -20.40
C ALA A 131 -9.63 -9.46 -19.66
N ASN A 132 -9.97 -8.37 -20.34
CA ASN A 132 -10.09 -7.04 -19.71
C ASN A 132 -11.24 -6.99 -18.67
N LYS A 133 -12.35 -7.71 -18.91
CA LYS A 133 -13.40 -7.86 -17.89
C LYS A 133 -12.85 -8.51 -16.60
N GLY A 134 -11.96 -9.50 -16.75
CA GLY A 134 -11.30 -10.14 -15.62
C GLY A 134 -10.39 -9.20 -14.84
N ARG A 135 -9.61 -8.36 -15.55
CA ARG A 135 -8.79 -7.33 -14.92
C ARG A 135 -9.64 -6.35 -14.11
N ASN A 136 -10.71 -5.82 -14.74
CA ASN A 136 -11.60 -4.87 -14.08
C ASN A 136 -12.27 -5.50 -12.84
N ALA A 137 -12.67 -6.77 -12.91
CA ALA A 137 -13.24 -7.48 -11.77
C ALA A 137 -12.27 -7.64 -10.59
N ILE A 138 -10.96 -7.76 -10.86
CA ILE A 138 -9.93 -7.75 -9.82
C ILE A 138 -9.77 -6.34 -9.25
N GLU A 139 -9.74 -5.32 -10.11
CA GLU A 139 -9.58 -3.91 -9.73
C GLU A 139 -10.72 -3.44 -8.82
N GLU A 140 -11.96 -3.77 -9.14
CA GLU A 140 -13.13 -3.47 -8.33
C GLU A 140 -13.09 -4.08 -6.92
N LYS A 141 -12.36 -5.19 -6.75
CA LYS A 141 -12.25 -5.91 -5.47
C LYS A 141 -10.94 -5.66 -4.72
N LEU A 142 -10.11 -4.71 -5.16
CA LEU A 142 -8.80 -4.46 -4.52
C LEU A 142 -8.90 -4.26 -3.01
N ASN A 143 -9.91 -3.52 -2.56
CA ASN A 143 -10.11 -3.24 -1.14
C ASN A 143 -10.60 -4.46 -0.34
N ASP A 144 -11.21 -5.44 -1.00
CA ASP A 144 -11.75 -6.65 -0.35
C ASP A 144 -10.65 -7.68 -0.03
N TYR A 145 -9.46 -7.53 -0.61
CA TYR A 145 -8.34 -8.45 -0.35
C TYR A 145 -7.71 -8.27 1.03
N GLY A 146 -8.14 -7.28 1.83
CA GLY A 146 -7.68 -7.09 3.21
C GLY A 146 -6.20 -6.75 3.34
N LEU A 147 -5.61 -6.07 2.34
CA LEU A 147 -4.18 -5.75 2.31
C LEU A 147 -3.83 -4.47 3.06
N ILE A 148 -4.82 -3.64 3.41
CA ILE A 148 -4.62 -2.32 4.01
C ILE A 148 -3.99 -2.44 5.41
N ASP A 149 -4.61 -3.22 6.29
CA ASP A 149 -4.14 -3.35 7.66
C ASP A 149 -2.74 -3.99 7.74
N PRO A 150 -2.46 -5.13 7.07
CA PRO A 150 -1.12 -5.68 7.05
C PRO A 150 -0.07 -4.73 6.46
N ALA A 151 -0.43 -3.93 5.43
CA ALA A 151 0.48 -2.97 4.85
C ALA A 151 0.82 -1.84 5.83
N GLN A 152 -0.15 -1.37 6.58
CA GLN A 152 0.05 -0.36 7.61
C GLN A 152 0.90 -0.88 8.76
N ASP A 153 0.60 -2.08 9.27
CA ASP A 153 1.36 -2.69 10.37
C ASP A 153 2.85 -2.87 9.99
N GLN A 154 3.13 -3.32 8.78
CA GLN A 154 4.50 -3.47 8.30
C GLN A 154 5.22 -2.13 8.13
N ALA A 155 4.53 -1.10 7.65
CA ALA A 155 5.08 0.25 7.56
C ALA A 155 5.44 0.81 8.94
N GLU A 156 4.59 0.60 9.95
CA GLU A 156 4.88 0.98 11.34
C GLU A 156 6.16 0.29 11.85
N VAL A 157 6.35 -1.00 11.57
CA VAL A 157 7.57 -1.72 11.96
C VAL A 157 8.83 -1.11 11.32
N ILE A 158 8.76 -0.77 10.03
CA ILE A 158 9.89 -0.18 9.31
C ILE A 158 10.24 1.19 9.90
N ILE A 159 9.24 2.05 10.08
CA ILE A 159 9.45 3.39 10.64
C ILE A 159 9.91 3.30 12.09
N ALA A 160 9.34 2.39 12.89
CA ALA A 160 9.78 2.17 14.27
C ALA A 160 11.27 1.83 14.35
N ASN A 161 11.78 1.05 13.41
CA ASN A 161 13.20 0.72 13.35
C ASN A 161 14.06 1.95 13.02
N ILE A 162 13.59 2.85 12.14
CA ILE A 162 14.29 4.11 11.83
C ILE A 162 14.32 4.99 13.08
N VAL A 163 13.18 5.20 13.74
CA VAL A 163 13.04 6.04 14.92
C VAL A 163 13.90 5.55 16.09
N ARG A 164 13.89 4.23 16.34
CA ARG A 164 14.72 3.63 17.41
C ARG A 164 16.21 3.77 17.16
N LYS A 165 16.67 3.69 15.90
CA LYS A 165 18.07 3.93 15.54
C LYS A 165 18.50 5.37 15.86
N MET A 166 17.57 6.31 15.87
CA MET A 166 17.81 7.71 16.26
C MET A 166 17.68 7.93 17.77
N GLY A 167 17.45 6.88 18.57
CA GLY A 167 17.35 6.95 20.03
C GLY A 167 16.00 7.43 20.54
N LEU A 168 14.97 7.40 19.71
CA LEU A 168 13.60 7.83 20.06
C LEU A 168 12.66 6.64 20.21
N GLU A 169 11.59 6.78 20.99
CA GLU A 169 10.49 5.85 21.10
C GLU A 169 9.40 6.21 20.08
N PRO A 170 9.01 5.32 19.13
CA PRO A 170 7.96 5.62 18.16
C PRO A 170 6.56 5.53 18.79
N VAL A 171 5.72 6.51 18.49
CA VAL A 171 4.30 6.53 18.82
C VAL A 171 3.52 6.82 17.54
N PHE A 172 2.68 5.88 17.09
CA PHE A 172 1.91 6.03 15.87
C PHE A 172 0.49 6.48 16.15
N GLU A 173 0.07 7.50 15.40
CA GLU A 173 -1.33 7.94 15.35
C GLU A 173 -1.94 7.42 14.04
N ARG A 174 -2.91 6.50 14.15
CA ARG A 174 -3.61 5.94 12.97
C ARG A 174 -4.76 6.87 12.57
N ARG A 175 -4.75 7.33 11.32
CA ARG A 175 -5.97 7.88 10.71
C ARG A 175 -6.83 6.72 10.26
N SER A 176 -8.04 6.61 10.76
CA SER A 176 -8.97 5.58 10.29
C SER A 176 -9.30 5.84 8.81
N VAL A 177 -9.06 4.86 7.96
CA VAL A 177 -9.37 4.93 6.51
C VAL A 177 -10.89 5.07 6.30
N TYR A 178 -11.67 4.64 7.26
CA TYR A 178 -13.14 4.65 7.21
C TYR A 178 -13.77 6.03 7.39
N GLU A 179 -13.10 6.96 8.04
CA GLU A 179 -13.65 8.31 8.30
C GLU A 179 -13.83 9.14 7.01
N ASN A 180 -12.98 8.89 5.99
CA ASN A 180 -13.10 9.57 4.70
C ASN A 180 -14.16 8.94 3.77
N GLN A 181 -14.51 7.67 3.93
CA GLN A 181 -15.53 7.02 3.10
C GLN A 181 -16.94 7.40 3.54
N GLU A 182 -17.18 7.62 4.83
CA GLU A 182 -18.47 8.11 5.31
C GLU A 182 -18.70 9.56 4.88
N LEU A 183 -17.69 10.43 4.94
CA LEU A 183 -17.78 11.82 4.47
C LEU A 183 -18.13 11.91 2.98
N ILE A 184 -17.57 11.05 2.14
CA ILE A 184 -17.87 11.00 0.70
C ILE A 184 -19.30 10.48 0.46
N ARG A 185 -19.79 9.51 1.24
CA ARG A 185 -21.18 9.03 1.14
C ARG A 185 -22.20 10.09 1.54
N PHE A 186 -21.92 10.88 2.59
CA PHE A 186 -22.83 11.96 3.02
C PHE A 186 -22.93 13.10 1.99
N VAL A 187 -21.85 13.39 1.25
CA VAL A 187 -21.86 14.46 0.22
C VAL A 187 -22.60 14.03 -1.04
N THR A 188 -22.56 12.75 -1.41
CA THR A 188 -23.24 12.23 -2.62
C THR A 188 -24.71 11.91 -2.43
N THR A 189 -25.22 11.84 -1.19
CA THR A 189 -26.63 11.54 -0.91
C THR A 189 -27.51 12.81 -0.80
N ASN A 190 -26.89 14.00 -0.78
CA ASN A 190 -27.57 15.30 -0.66
C ASN A 190 -27.51 16.20 -1.91
N GLN A 191 -27.34 15.61 -3.11
CA GLN A 191 -27.50 16.32 -4.38
C GLN A 191 -28.69 15.76 -5.20
#